data_fa2bf861dc66a529cfddee402c4fd3e5
#
_entry.id   fa2bf861dc66a529cfddee402c4fd3e5
#
_cell.length_a   1.000
_cell.length_b   1.000
_cell.length_c   1.000
_cell.angle_alpha   90.00
_cell.angle_beta   90.00
_cell.angle_gamma   90.00
#
_symmetry.space_group_name_H-M   'P 1'
#
loop_
_entity.id
_entity.type
_entity.pdbx_description
1 polymer ?
#
loop_
_entity_poly.entity_id
_entity_poly.type
_entity_poly.pdbx_seq_one_letter_code
_entity_poly.pdbx_strand_id
1 'polypeptide(L)'
;MVAKLRGLPIPESHPSLSGMRAGVFVTVEAIVRSGGFERREVRGSLGIVEPFRDLAFDSAKIAAKLVLSIPRFTEFDLRRSVVEVTLVEGLREWDGSLDGFGWGREGVYAVAGQRKLVVLPQTMVERRILGEALLRYVESMVGPPEKMYRFSTRIFYELHPEGEVIERELWRSRVIKQFFEVTR
;
A
#
# COMPACT_ATOMS: atom_id res chain seq x y z
N MET A 1 -9.88 -9.47 9.28
CA MET A 1 -8.97 -10.59 9.00
C MET A 1 -9.28 -11.81 9.88
N VAL A 2 -9.12 -11.75 11.19
CA VAL A 2 -9.37 -12.89 12.13
C VAL A 2 -10.74 -13.51 11.93
N ALA A 3 -11.82 -12.72 11.91
CA ALA A 3 -13.18 -13.24 11.68
C ALA A 3 -13.25 -14.09 10.41
N LYS A 4 -12.62 -13.65 9.32
CA LYS A 4 -12.65 -14.39 8.05
C LYS A 4 -11.87 -15.69 8.09
N LEU A 5 -10.71 -15.71 8.76
CA LEU A 5 -9.93 -16.94 8.97
C LEU A 5 -10.66 -17.97 9.83
N ARG A 6 -11.53 -17.51 10.73
CA ARG A 6 -12.40 -18.35 11.57
C ARG A 6 -13.72 -18.73 10.90
N GLY A 7 -13.97 -18.32 9.67
CA GLY A 7 -15.25 -18.56 8.99
C GLY A 7 -16.41 -17.71 9.52
N LEU A 8 -16.14 -16.68 10.31
CA LEU A 8 -17.14 -15.78 10.87
C LEU A 8 -17.53 -14.67 9.90
N PRO A 9 -18.71 -14.06 10.06
CA PRO A 9 -19.07 -12.84 9.32
C PRO A 9 -18.03 -11.73 9.51
N ILE A 10 -17.85 -10.90 8.48
CA ILE A 10 -17.03 -9.70 8.60
C ILE A 10 -17.76 -8.74 9.56
N PRO A 11 -17.09 -8.21 10.60
CA PRO A 11 -17.68 -7.26 11.53
C PRO A 11 -18.24 -6.04 10.79
N GLU A 12 -19.30 -5.46 11.32
CA GLU A 12 -19.81 -4.18 10.86
C GLU A 12 -18.74 -3.09 11.05
N SER A 13 -18.77 -2.10 10.15
CA SER A 13 -17.82 -1.00 10.16
C SER A 13 -18.01 -0.10 11.39
N HIS A 14 -16.91 0.47 11.86
CA HIS A 14 -16.97 1.47 12.92
C HIS A 14 -17.71 2.73 12.41
N PRO A 15 -18.69 3.28 13.15
CA PRO A 15 -19.51 4.42 12.71
C PRO A 15 -18.70 5.64 12.25
N SER A 16 -17.54 5.90 12.87
CA SER A 16 -16.67 7.04 12.50
C SER A 16 -16.07 6.95 11.09
N LEU A 17 -16.10 5.79 10.46
CA LEU A 17 -15.62 5.58 9.09
C LEU A 17 -16.76 5.57 8.07
N SER A 18 -18.01 5.63 8.54
CA SER A 18 -19.19 5.68 7.68
C SER A 18 -19.20 6.95 6.84
N GLY A 19 -19.43 6.81 5.54
CA GLY A 19 -19.48 7.94 4.60
C GLY A 19 -18.09 8.46 4.14
N MET A 20 -16.99 8.06 4.77
CA MET A 20 -15.65 8.37 4.25
C MET A 20 -15.41 7.57 2.97
N ARG A 21 -14.89 8.22 1.93
CA ARG A 21 -14.57 7.59 0.64
C ARG A 21 -13.11 7.80 0.31
N ALA A 22 -12.36 6.72 0.25
CA ALA A 22 -10.95 6.69 -0.17
C ALA A 22 -10.66 5.32 -0.79
N GLY A 23 -9.75 5.26 -1.74
CA GLY A 23 -9.15 3.99 -2.11
C GLY A 23 -8.38 3.42 -0.91
N VAL A 24 -8.18 2.12 -0.88
CA VAL A 24 -7.53 1.46 0.24
C VAL A 24 -6.69 0.28 -0.21
N PHE A 25 -5.47 0.18 0.32
CA PHE A 25 -4.63 -1.00 0.26
C PHE A 25 -4.40 -1.55 1.66
N VAL A 26 -4.45 -2.87 1.78
CA VAL A 26 -4.11 -3.58 3.01
C VAL A 26 -2.94 -4.49 2.70
N THR A 27 -1.89 -4.39 3.50
CA THR A 27 -0.67 -5.20 3.40
C THR A 27 -0.47 -5.97 4.70
N VAL A 28 -0.09 -7.23 4.58
CA VAL A 28 0.31 -8.07 5.71
C VAL A 28 1.80 -8.36 5.57
N GLU A 29 2.56 -8.06 6.61
CA GLU A 29 4.00 -8.28 6.68
C GLU A 29 4.34 -9.22 7.84
N ALA A 30 5.04 -10.31 7.55
CA ALA A 30 5.57 -11.18 8.59
C ALA A 30 6.83 -10.56 9.22
N ILE A 31 6.97 -10.69 10.53
CA ILE A 31 8.21 -10.37 11.23
C ILE A 31 9.10 -11.61 11.20
N VAL A 32 10.19 -11.52 10.43
CA VAL A 32 11.16 -12.60 10.28
C VAL A 32 12.42 -12.27 11.05
N ARG A 33 12.86 -13.20 11.90
CA ARG A 33 14.10 -13.10 12.66
C ARG A 33 15.19 -13.95 12.01
N SER A 34 16.30 -13.33 11.65
CA SER A 34 17.44 -14.03 11.09
C SER A 34 18.73 -13.37 11.55
N GLY A 35 19.67 -14.15 12.10
CA GLY A 35 20.98 -13.65 12.52
C GLY A 35 20.94 -12.54 13.60
N GLY A 36 19.92 -12.54 14.46
CA GLY A 36 19.76 -11.51 15.50
C GLY A 36 19.07 -10.21 15.00
N PHE A 37 18.71 -10.13 13.74
CA PHE A 37 17.99 -9.00 13.16
C PHE A 37 16.55 -9.37 12.87
N GLU A 38 15.66 -8.41 13.11
CA GLU A 38 14.26 -8.48 12.66
C GLU A 38 14.11 -7.74 11.33
N ARG A 39 13.43 -8.36 10.40
CA ARG A 39 13.00 -7.73 9.15
C ARG A 39 11.53 -8.01 8.89
N ARG A 40 10.89 -7.13 8.15
CA ARG A 40 9.52 -7.31 7.70
C ARG A 40 9.53 -7.86 6.28
N GLU A 41 8.73 -8.87 6.04
CA GLU A 41 8.54 -9.47 4.72
C GLU A 41 7.07 -9.40 4.33
N VAL A 42 6.78 -8.76 3.20
CA VAL A 42 5.42 -8.69 2.67
C VAL A 42 4.92 -10.10 2.35
N ARG A 43 3.84 -10.52 2.99
CA ARG A 43 3.15 -11.78 2.75
C ARG A 43 2.08 -11.64 1.67
N GLY A 44 1.49 -10.47 1.59
CA GLY A 44 0.52 -10.11 0.58
C GLY A 44 0.07 -8.67 0.72
N SER A 45 -0.35 -8.11 -0.39
CA SER A 45 -0.96 -6.78 -0.45
C SER A 45 -2.12 -6.82 -1.45
N LEU A 46 -3.23 -6.21 -1.09
CA LEU A 46 -4.40 -6.11 -1.94
C LEU A 46 -5.08 -4.77 -1.70
N GLY A 47 -5.63 -4.17 -2.76
CA GLY A 47 -6.31 -2.90 -2.62
C GLY A 47 -7.11 -2.47 -3.83
N ILE A 48 -7.67 -1.28 -3.71
CA ILE A 48 -8.38 -0.55 -4.75
C ILE A 48 -7.95 0.90 -4.72
N VAL A 49 -7.78 1.50 -5.89
CA VAL A 49 -7.45 2.93 -6.03
C VAL A 49 -8.71 3.79 -5.89
N GLU A 50 -9.81 3.34 -6.50
CA GLU A 50 -11.08 4.01 -6.45
C GLU A 50 -12.02 3.31 -5.45
N PRO A 51 -12.66 4.05 -4.54
CA PRO A 51 -13.56 3.46 -3.56
C PRO A 51 -14.81 2.87 -4.25
N PHE A 52 -15.15 1.65 -3.87
CA PHE A 52 -16.39 1.00 -4.31
C PHE A 52 -17.59 1.47 -3.46
N ARG A 53 -17.39 1.54 -2.14
CA ARG A 53 -18.38 2.04 -1.18
C ARG A 53 -17.74 3.03 -0.21
N ASP A 54 -18.04 2.91 1.08
CA ASP A 54 -17.33 3.63 2.13
C ASP A 54 -16.03 2.92 2.54
N LEU A 55 -15.14 3.68 3.14
CA LEU A 55 -13.82 3.21 3.54
C LEU A 55 -13.87 1.98 4.46
N ALA A 56 -14.84 1.95 5.37
CA ALA A 56 -14.97 0.87 6.33
C ALA A 56 -15.35 -0.46 5.64
N PHE A 57 -16.33 -0.42 4.74
CA PHE A 57 -16.75 -1.58 3.96
C PHE A 57 -15.61 -2.07 3.05
N ASP A 58 -14.99 -1.16 2.31
CA ASP A 58 -13.93 -1.50 1.35
C ASP A 58 -12.72 -2.08 2.07
N SER A 59 -12.29 -1.47 3.19
CA SER A 59 -11.18 -1.99 4.01
C SER A 59 -11.45 -3.39 4.54
N ALA A 60 -12.63 -3.62 5.11
CA ALA A 60 -13.02 -4.93 5.64
C ALA A 60 -13.05 -6.00 4.54
N LYS A 61 -13.62 -5.67 3.37
CA LYS A 61 -13.71 -6.58 2.22
C LYS A 61 -12.33 -6.91 1.63
N ILE A 62 -11.48 -5.90 1.48
CA ILE A 62 -10.10 -6.08 0.99
C ILE A 62 -9.29 -6.93 1.97
N ALA A 63 -9.34 -6.61 3.27
CA ALA A 63 -8.66 -7.39 4.30
C ALA A 63 -9.10 -8.86 4.33
N ALA A 64 -10.41 -9.11 4.17
CA ALA A 64 -10.94 -10.46 4.11
C ALA A 64 -10.47 -11.24 2.86
N LYS A 65 -10.44 -10.57 1.69
CA LYS A 65 -9.93 -11.18 0.45
C LYS A 65 -8.43 -11.47 0.54
N LEU A 66 -7.66 -10.53 1.11
CA LEU A 66 -6.22 -10.65 1.22
C LEU A 66 -5.84 -11.91 1.98
N VAL A 67 -6.39 -12.14 3.18
CA VAL A 67 -6.02 -13.31 4.00
C VAL A 67 -6.40 -14.63 3.33
N LEU A 68 -7.42 -14.65 2.46
CA LEU A 68 -7.78 -15.83 1.69
C LEU A 68 -6.88 -16.03 0.46
N SER A 69 -6.23 -14.98 -0.02
CA SER A 69 -5.34 -15.06 -1.20
C SER A 69 -3.92 -15.49 -0.85
N ILE A 70 -3.51 -15.40 0.41
CA ILE A 70 -2.19 -15.83 0.86
C ILE A 70 -2.21 -17.35 1.08
N PRO A 71 -1.42 -18.13 0.33
CA PRO A 71 -1.43 -19.59 0.44
C PRO A 71 -1.10 -20.05 1.87
N ARG A 72 -1.92 -20.97 2.39
CA ARG A 72 -1.75 -21.59 3.73
C ARG A 72 -1.68 -20.59 4.89
N PHE A 73 -2.19 -19.38 4.72
CA PHE A 73 -2.19 -18.37 5.76
C PHE A 73 -3.23 -18.69 6.85
N THR A 74 -2.79 -18.68 8.08
CA THR A 74 -3.60 -19.05 9.26
C THR A 74 -3.74 -17.88 10.23
N GLU A 75 -4.58 -18.03 11.24
CA GLU A 75 -4.65 -17.07 12.35
C GLU A 75 -3.32 -16.97 13.11
N PHE A 76 -2.59 -18.09 13.22
CA PHE A 76 -1.26 -18.09 13.85
C PHE A 76 -0.27 -17.21 13.08
N ASP A 77 -0.29 -17.25 11.74
CA ASP A 77 0.54 -16.39 10.92
C ASP A 77 0.15 -14.92 11.09
N LEU A 78 -1.17 -14.63 11.13
CA LEU A 78 -1.66 -13.26 11.31
C LEU A 78 -1.21 -12.66 12.65
N ARG A 79 -1.27 -13.44 13.75
CA ARG A 79 -0.80 -12.99 15.06
C ARG A 79 0.70 -12.72 15.15
N ARG A 80 1.46 -13.13 14.17
CA ARG A 80 2.91 -12.89 14.04
C ARG A 80 3.25 -11.93 12.90
N SER A 81 2.24 -11.32 12.33
CA SER A 81 2.35 -10.34 11.27
C SER A 81 1.90 -8.97 11.75
N VAL A 82 2.38 -7.95 11.11
CA VAL A 82 1.86 -6.59 11.23
C VAL A 82 1.02 -6.24 10.02
N VAL A 83 0.05 -5.37 10.23
CA VAL A 83 -0.86 -4.89 9.18
C VAL A 83 -0.51 -3.45 8.87
N GLU A 84 -0.43 -3.14 7.59
CA GLU A 84 -0.34 -1.79 7.08
C GLU A 84 -1.59 -1.48 6.24
N VAL A 85 -2.15 -0.30 6.45
CA VAL A 85 -3.30 0.22 5.68
C VAL A 85 -2.87 1.52 5.01
N THR A 86 -2.98 1.57 3.69
CA THR A 86 -2.73 2.78 2.90
C THR A 86 -4.04 3.32 2.37
N LEU A 87 -4.38 4.55 2.74
CA LEU A 87 -5.48 5.30 2.15
C LEU A 87 -5.01 5.98 0.88
N VAL A 88 -5.86 6.01 -0.14
CA VAL A 88 -5.61 6.61 -1.46
C VAL A 88 -6.63 7.71 -1.69
N GLU A 89 -6.15 8.92 -1.94
CA GLU A 89 -6.97 10.11 -2.10
C GLU A 89 -6.51 10.95 -3.30
N GLY A 90 -7.41 11.74 -3.87
CA GLY A 90 -7.06 12.73 -4.88
C GLY A 90 -6.48 12.14 -6.17
N LEU A 91 -7.05 11.05 -6.67
CA LEU A 91 -6.66 10.48 -7.96
C LEU A 91 -6.84 11.52 -9.06
N ARG A 92 -5.75 11.83 -9.79
CA ARG A 92 -5.72 12.81 -10.89
C ARG A 92 -4.84 12.35 -12.02
N GLU A 93 -5.20 12.70 -13.24
CA GLU A 93 -4.37 12.42 -14.40
C GLU A 93 -2.97 13.02 -14.23
N TRP A 94 -1.97 12.31 -14.76
CA TRP A 94 -0.58 12.67 -14.66
C TRP A 94 0.13 12.38 -15.98
N ASP A 95 0.84 13.36 -16.49
CA ASP A 95 1.57 13.32 -17.75
C ASP A 95 2.96 12.66 -17.66
N GLY A 96 3.34 12.19 -16.46
CA GLY A 96 4.66 11.62 -16.19
C GLY A 96 5.70 12.66 -15.77
N SER A 97 5.35 13.95 -15.67
CA SER A 97 6.27 14.97 -15.16
C SER A 97 6.64 14.71 -13.72
N LEU A 98 7.93 14.64 -13.45
CA LEU A 98 8.47 14.41 -12.10
C LEU A 98 8.54 15.70 -11.28
N ASP A 99 8.34 16.85 -11.91
CA ASP A 99 8.31 18.14 -11.25
C ASP A 99 7.13 18.22 -10.29
N GLY A 100 7.41 18.55 -9.03
CA GLY A 100 6.39 18.60 -7.98
C GLY A 100 5.78 17.26 -7.61
N PHE A 101 6.40 16.13 -7.99
CA PHE A 101 5.96 14.81 -7.52
C PHE A 101 6.27 14.64 -6.02
N GLY A 102 5.26 14.25 -5.26
CA GLY A 102 5.33 14.12 -3.80
C GLY A 102 5.99 12.80 -3.35
N TRP A 103 7.32 12.69 -3.52
CA TRP A 103 8.08 11.50 -3.13
C TRP A 103 7.84 11.08 -1.68
N GLY A 104 7.43 9.83 -1.50
CA GLY A 104 7.07 9.28 -0.19
C GLY A 104 5.65 9.63 0.29
N ARG A 105 4.89 10.39 -0.51
CA ARG A 105 3.49 10.77 -0.23
C ARG A 105 2.55 10.41 -1.36
N GLU A 106 3.03 10.39 -2.59
CA GLU A 106 2.22 10.10 -3.77
C GLU A 106 2.55 8.71 -4.34
N GLY A 107 1.53 8.04 -4.84
CA GLY A 107 1.62 6.84 -5.64
C GLY A 107 1.23 7.08 -7.09
N VAL A 108 1.46 6.07 -7.93
CA VAL A 108 1.15 6.08 -9.36
C VAL A 108 0.21 4.94 -9.70
N TYR A 109 -0.79 5.23 -10.52
CA TYR A 109 -1.65 4.24 -11.16
C TYR A 109 -1.51 4.37 -12.68
N ALA A 110 -1.08 3.30 -13.33
CA ALA A 110 -0.86 3.25 -14.77
C ALA A 110 -1.76 2.20 -15.42
N VAL A 111 -2.25 2.52 -16.62
CA VAL A 111 -3.13 1.67 -17.43
C VAL A 111 -2.56 1.55 -18.83
N ALA A 112 -2.43 0.30 -19.31
CA ALA A 112 -2.04 -0.03 -20.67
C ALA A 112 -2.92 -1.19 -21.18
N GLY A 113 -3.98 -0.87 -21.92
CA GLY A 113 -5.01 -1.81 -22.33
C GLY A 113 -5.69 -2.44 -21.10
N GLN A 114 -5.57 -3.76 -20.97
CA GLN A 114 -6.12 -4.48 -19.82
C GLN A 114 -5.16 -4.56 -18.63
N ARG A 115 -3.88 -4.19 -18.83
CA ARG A 115 -2.89 -4.22 -17.75
C ARG A 115 -3.00 -2.96 -16.90
N LYS A 116 -2.94 -3.16 -15.61
CA LYS A 116 -3.03 -2.10 -14.61
C LYS A 116 -1.92 -2.30 -13.60
N LEU A 117 -1.28 -1.20 -13.22
CA LEU A 117 -0.23 -1.20 -12.20
C LEU A 117 -0.49 -0.10 -11.20
N VAL A 118 -0.39 -0.43 -9.93
CA VAL A 118 -0.33 0.56 -8.86
C VAL A 118 1.05 0.48 -8.22
N VAL A 119 1.71 1.63 -8.12
CA VAL A 119 2.99 1.76 -7.41
C VAL A 119 2.77 2.65 -6.21
N LEU A 120 2.75 2.05 -5.04
CA LEU A 120 2.60 2.76 -3.76
C LEU A 120 3.93 3.42 -3.35
N PRO A 121 3.91 4.49 -2.55
CA PRO A 121 5.13 5.15 -2.06
C PRO A 121 6.07 4.20 -1.32
N GLN A 122 5.54 3.22 -0.57
CA GLN A 122 6.33 2.19 0.11
C GLN A 122 7.19 1.40 -0.89
N THR A 123 6.57 0.96 -1.98
CA THR A 123 7.27 0.22 -3.05
C THR A 123 8.39 1.06 -3.67
N MET A 124 8.12 2.35 -3.89
CA MET A 124 9.13 3.26 -4.45
C MET A 124 10.35 3.40 -3.52
N VAL A 125 10.09 3.58 -2.22
CA VAL A 125 11.15 3.76 -1.22
C VAL A 125 11.93 2.46 -0.99
N GLU A 126 11.25 1.35 -0.79
CA GLU A 126 11.84 0.05 -0.49
C GLU A 126 12.67 -0.50 -1.65
N ARG A 127 12.21 -0.29 -2.87
CA ARG A 127 12.90 -0.72 -4.10
C ARG A 127 13.82 0.34 -4.68
N ARG A 128 13.89 1.54 -4.06
CA ARG A 128 14.64 2.70 -4.54
C ARG A 128 14.28 3.11 -5.98
N ILE A 129 12.99 3.03 -6.31
CA ILE A 129 12.45 3.38 -7.61
C ILE A 129 12.04 4.86 -7.56
N LEU A 130 13.01 5.77 -7.66
CA LEU A 130 12.81 7.22 -7.58
C LEU A 130 13.26 7.91 -8.87
N GLY A 131 12.75 9.09 -9.14
CA GLY A 131 13.05 9.84 -10.36
C GLY A 131 12.63 9.06 -11.62
N GLU A 132 13.40 9.16 -12.68
CA GLU A 132 13.14 8.46 -13.94
C GLU A 132 13.08 6.93 -13.80
N ALA A 133 13.66 6.36 -12.73
CA ALA A 133 13.54 4.94 -12.48
C ALA A 133 12.09 4.50 -12.26
N LEU A 134 11.23 5.40 -11.75
CA LEU A 134 9.79 5.14 -11.62
C LEU A 134 9.13 4.96 -12.99
N LEU A 135 9.40 5.83 -13.94
CA LEU A 135 8.81 5.77 -15.28
C LEU A 135 9.25 4.48 -16.00
N ARG A 136 10.56 4.19 -15.96
CA ARG A 136 11.10 2.93 -16.51
C ARG A 136 10.50 1.69 -15.85
N TYR A 137 10.28 1.73 -14.54
CA TYR A 137 9.63 0.63 -13.81
C TYR A 137 8.19 0.43 -14.27
N VAL A 138 7.41 1.53 -14.37
CA VAL A 138 6.02 1.47 -14.86
C VAL A 138 5.99 0.85 -16.26
N GLU A 139 6.81 1.35 -17.18
CA GLU A 139 6.87 0.86 -18.55
C GLU A 139 7.30 -0.61 -18.63
N SER A 140 8.26 -1.04 -17.82
CA SER A 140 8.70 -2.44 -17.75
C SER A 140 7.61 -3.40 -17.30
N MET A 141 6.69 -2.92 -16.44
CA MET A 141 5.64 -3.75 -15.84
C MET A 141 4.38 -3.86 -16.70
N VAL A 142 3.97 -2.77 -17.36
CA VAL A 142 2.73 -2.76 -18.13
C VAL A 142 2.91 -2.47 -19.61
N GLY A 143 4.11 -2.10 -20.04
CA GLY A 143 4.40 -1.53 -21.35
C GLY A 143 4.15 -0.01 -21.37
N PRO A 144 4.23 0.64 -22.55
CA PRO A 144 3.91 2.05 -22.67
C PRO A 144 2.50 2.32 -22.13
N PRO A 145 2.34 3.12 -21.06
CA PRO A 145 1.03 3.37 -20.49
C PRO A 145 0.21 4.31 -21.39
N GLU A 146 -1.06 3.97 -21.60
CA GLU A 146 -2.03 4.83 -22.30
C GLU A 146 -2.50 5.98 -21.41
N LYS A 147 -2.59 5.69 -20.10
CA LYS A 147 -2.97 6.66 -19.08
C LYS A 147 -2.19 6.44 -17.80
N MET A 148 -1.77 7.53 -17.20
CA MET A 148 -1.20 7.54 -15.87
C MET A 148 -1.97 8.49 -14.96
N TYR A 149 -2.01 8.13 -13.69
CA TYR A 149 -2.60 8.93 -12.63
C TYR A 149 -1.64 8.98 -11.46
N ARG A 150 -1.66 10.08 -10.72
CA ARG A 150 -1.04 10.17 -9.39
C ARG A 150 -2.10 10.37 -8.32
N PHE A 151 -1.81 9.94 -7.12
CA PHE A 151 -2.71 10.04 -5.98
C PHE A 151 -1.91 10.24 -4.69
N SER A 152 -2.49 10.94 -3.74
CA SER A 152 -1.90 11.11 -2.41
C SER A 152 -2.19 9.90 -1.53
N THR A 153 -1.32 9.66 -0.54
CA THR A 153 -1.50 8.55 0.39
C THR A 153 -1.29 8.98 1.84
N ARG A 154 -2.03 8.31 2.73
CA ARG A 154 -1.74 8.23 4.17
C ARG A 154 -1.55 6.77 4.53
N ILE A 155 -0.49 6.47 5.26
CA ILE A 155 -0.08 5.10 5.56
C ILE A 155 -0.10 4.89 7.06
N PHE A 156 -0.87 3.92 7.51
CA PHE A 156 -0.99 3.52 8.91
C PHE A 156 -0.49 2.10 9.07
N TYR A 157 0.35 1.85 10.07
CA TYR A 157 0.89 0.51 10.28
C TYR A 157 1.06 0.18 11.76
N GLU A 158 0.96 -1.09 12.08
CA GLU A 158 1.24 -1.62 13.41
C GLU A 158 2.76 -1.66 13.66
N LEU A 159 3.20 -1.17 14.82
CA LEU A 159 4.60 -1.25 15.23
C LEU A 159 5.03 -2.70 15.52
N HIS A 160 4.14 -3.48 16.11
CA HIS A 160 4.27 -4.91 16.36
C HIS A 160 2.89 -5.56 16.24
N PRO A 161 2.81 -6.90 16.12
CA PRO A 161 1.53 -7.60 15.99
C PRO A 161 0.57 -7.23 17.13
N GLU A 162 -0.66 -6.88 16.75
CA GLU A 162 -1.74 -6.44 17.66
C GLU A 162 -1.36 -5.21 18.53
N GLY A 163 -0.37 -4.42 18.08
CA GLY A 163 0.17 -3.30 18.85
C GLY A 163 -0.33 -1.94 18.42
N GLU A 164 0.41 -0.93 18.83
CA GLU A 164 0.13 0.46 18.48
C GLU A 164 0.18 0.67 16.96
N VAL A 165 -0.79 1.45 16.47
CA VAL A 165 -0.85 1.88 15.06
C VAL A 165 -0.37 3.31 14.96
N ILE A 166 0.61 3.55 14.09
CA ILE A 166 1.13 4.89 13.83
C ILE A 166 1.04 5.24 12.35
N GLU A 167 1.03 6.54 12.03
CA GLU A 167 1.13 7.04 10.67
C GLU A 167 2.59 7.05 10.21
N ARG A 168 2.85 6.44 9.05
CA ARG A 168 4.18 6.29 8.47
C ARG A 168 4.50 7.45 7.53
N GLU A 169 5.43 8.29 7.90
CA GLU A 169 5.87 9.44 7.11
C GLU A 169 7.09 9.09 6.24
N LEU A 170 6.87 8.36 5.13
CA LEU A 170 7.95 7.90 4.24
C LEU A 170 8.78 9.03 3.62
N TRP A 171 8.20 10.20 3.43
CA TRP A 171 8.90 11.38 2.91
C TRP A 171 10.06 11.84 3.83
N ARG A 172 10.05 11.44 5.12
CA ARG A 172 11.15 11.66 6.07
C ARG A 172 12.22 10.56 6.04
N SER A 173 12.02 9.52 5.21
CA SER A 173 12.95 8.40 5.15
C SER A 173 14.33 8.82 4.65
N ARG A 174 15.36 8.07 5.07
CA ARG A 174 16.73 8.29 4.61
C ARG A 174 16.86 8.16 3.10
N VAL A 175 16.10 7.26 2.49
CA VAL A 175 16.10 7.04 1.03
C VAL A 175 15.65 8.29 0.28
N ILE A 176 14.56 8.92 0.71
CA ILE A 176 14.06 10.15 0.10
C ILE A 176 15.04 11.32 0.31
N LYS A 177 15.59 11.46 1.51
CA LYS A 177 16.58 12.51 1.80
C LYS A 177 17.81 12.38 0.90
N GLN A 178 18.38 11.17 0.80
CA GLN A 178 19.53 10.91 -0.08
C GLN A 178 19.23 11.16 -1.55
N PHE A 179 18.02 10.83 -2.02
CA PHE A 179 17.60 11.12 -3.39
C PHE A 179 17.67 12.61 -3.70
N PHE A 180 17.18 13.49 -2.84
CA PHE A 180 17.25 14.93 -3.03
C PHE A 180 18.65 15.52 -2.89
N GLU A 181 19.54 14.90 -2.11
CA GLU A 181 20.94 15.34 -1.98
C GLU A 181 21.76 15.07 -3.25
N VAL A 182 21.46 14.00 -3.97
CA VAL A 182 22.18 13.61 -5.21
C VAL A 182 21.63 14.35 -6.45
N THR A 183 20.38 14.81 -6.42
CA THR A 183 19.71 15.47 -7.56
C THR A 183 19.81 17.01 -7.54
N ARG A 184 20.51 17.55 -6.54
CA ARG A 184 20.89 19.00 -6.49
C ARG A 184 22.27 19.20 -7.11
#